data_e6fcbffd25b63ab76a178183859d693f
#
_entry.id   e6fcbffd25b63ab76a178183859d693f
#
_cell.length_a   1.000
_cell.length_b   1.000
_cell.length_c   1.000
_cell.angle_alpha   90.00
_cell.angle_beta   90.00
_cell.angle_gamma   90.00
#
_symmetry.space_group_name_H-M   'P 1'
#
loop_
_entity.id
_entity.type
_entity.pdbx_description
1 polymer ?
#
loop_
_entity_poly.entity_id
_entity_poly.type
_entity_poly.pdbx_seq_one_letter_code
_entity_poly.pdbx_strand_id
1 'polypeptide(L)'
;MTKEQLGVLILDCERQLYSTAKTILYSDQDCADAIQDTIVKAFSKIQTLKNDNYARTWLIRILINECYTILRKSSKLTSLDMMDEQTKAEKIMMTKEKADYSELYQAINALKEEVRLPVILYYIEDFNIREIAQILDITEGAVQKRLARARGKLRCNLRESEAAI
;
A
#
# COMPACT_ATOMS: atom_id res chain seq x y z
N MET A 1 -11.16 15.06 -17.29
CA MET A 1 -11.94 14.76 -16.06
C MET A 1 -12.33 16.05 -15.38
N THR A 2 -13.58 16.18 -14.98
CA THR A 2 -14.06 17.33 -14.20
C THR A 2 -13.80 17.11 -12.70
N LYS A 3 -13.91 18.18 -11.91
CA LYS A 3 -13.77 18.09 -10.44
C LYS A 3 -14.86 17.22 -9.82
N GLU A 4 -16.07 17.28 -10.35
CA GLU A 4 -17.21 16.47 -9.92
C GLU A 4 -16.94 14.98 -10.18
N GLN A 5 -16.45 14.64 -11.36
CA GLN A 5 -16.06 13.27 -11.71
C GLN A 5 -14.93 12.75 -10.82
N LEU A 6 -13.94 13.59 -10.51
CA LEU A 6 -12.87 13.23 -9.58
C LEU A 6 -13.42 12.98 -8.18
N GLY A 7 -14.35 13.80 -7.71
CA GLY A 7 -15.02 13.60 -6.41
C GLY A 7 -15.72 12.24 -6.32
N VAL A 8 -16.47 11.86 -7.36
CA VAL A 8 -17.12 10.54 -7.45
C VAL A 8 -16.08 9.41 -7.44
N LEU A 9 -15.01 9.54 -8.23
CA LEU A 9 -13.93 8.54 -8.26
C LEU A 9 -13.28 8.34 -6.88
N ILE A 10 -13.03 9.43 -6.16
CA ILE A 10 -12.44 9.36 -4.81
C ILE A 10 -13.36 8.59 -3.85
N LEU A 11 -14.67 8.86 -3.88
CA LEU A 11 -15.64 8.13 -3.07
C LEU A 11 -15.70 6.65 -3.44
N ASP A 12 -15.70 6.33 -4.74
CA ASP A 12 -15.69 4.95 -5.22
C ASP A 12 -14.40 4.19 -4.83
N CYS A 13 -13.30 4.91 -4.69
CA CYS A 13 -12.00 4.36 -4.33
C CYS A 13 -11.70 4.42 -2.82
N GLU A 14 -12.61 4.87 -1.96
CA GLU A 14 -12.35 5.08 -0.54
C GLU A 14 -11.71 3.87 0.16
N ARG A 15 -12.31 2.69 -0.02
CA ARG A 15 -11.78 1.43 0.55
C ARG A 15 -10.39 1.11 0.04
N GLN A 16 -10.17 1.31 -1.26
CA GLN A 16 -8.90 1.04 -1.91
C GLN A 16 -7.80 2.00 -1.44
N LEU A 17 -8.12 3.28 -1.28
CA LEU A 17 -7.21 4.27 -0.74
C LEU A 17 -6.77 3.89 0.68
N TYR A 18 -7.73 3.53 1.52
CA TYR A 18 -7.44 3.13 2.90
C TYR A 18 -6.60 1.85 2.98
N SER A 19 -6.98 0.79 2.27
CA SER A 19 -6.26 -0.47 2.29
C SER A 19 -4.83 -0.34 1.74
N THR A 20 -4.65 0.46 0.69
CA THR A 20 -3.32 0.75 0.14
C THR A 20 -2.46 1.55 1.14
N ALA A 21 -3.02 2.58 1.76
CA ALA A 21 -2.31 3.35 2.78
C ALA A 21 -1.90 2.49 3.97
N LYS A 22 -2.78 1.61 4.44
CA LYS A 22 -2.50 0.64 5.53
C LYS A 22 -1.37 -0.33 5.19
N THR A 23 -1.13 -0.63 3.94
CA THR A 23 -0.01 -1.47 3.50
C THR A 23 1.33 -0.81 3.80
N ILE A 24 1.39 0.51 3.75
CA ILE A 24 2.62 1.30 3.91
C ILE A 24 2.70 1.92 5.30
N LEU A 25 1.59 2.44 5.81
CA LEU A 25 1.50 3.15 7.10
C LEU A 25 0.79 2.27 8.13
N TYR A 26 1.27 2.30 9.37
CA TYR A 26 0.72 1.47 10.45
C TYR A 26 -0.37 2.19 11.26
N SER A 27 -0.28 3.51 11.38
CA SER A 27 -1.19 4.34 12.14
C SER A 27 -2.40 4.74 11.32
N ASP A 28 -3.60 4.61 11.88
CA ASP A 28 -4.84 5.09 11.24
C ASP A 28 -4.82 6.60 11.02
N GLN A 29 -4.20 7.35 11.93
CA GLN A 29 -4.03 8.79 11.81
C GLN A 29 -3.15 9.14 10.60
N ASP A 30 -2.03 8.45 10.41
CA ASP A 30 -1.15 8.66 9.27
C ASP A 30 -1.83 8.29 7.95
N CYS A 31 -2.64 7.22 7.94
CA CYS A 31 -3.44 6.86 6.78
C CYS A 31 -4.45 7.95 6.41
N ALA A 32 -5.16 8.49 7.41
CA ALA A 32 -6.10 9.59 7.21
C ALA A 32 -5.40 10.83 6.65
N ASP A 33 -4.26 11.19 7.20
CA ASP A 33 -3.44 12.32 6.73
C ASP A 33 -2.97 12.13 5.29
N ALA A 34 -2.48 10.94 4.95
CA ALA A 34 -2.07 10.60 3.58
C ALA A 34 -3.23 10.69 2.58
N ILE A 35 -4.41 10.22 2.96
CA ILE A 35 -5.62 10.27 2.12
C ILE A 35 -6.06 11.73 1.92
N GLN A 36 -6.08 12.54 2.97
CA GLN A 36 -6.42 13.96 2.86
C GLN A 36 -5.45 14.71 1.95
N ASP A 37 -4.16 14.52 2.12
CA ASP A 37 -3.13 15.13 1.26
C ASP A 37 -3.26 14.68 -0.19
N THR A 38 -3.61 13.41 -0.39
CA THR A 38 -3.89 12.85 -1.72
C THR A 38 -5.07 13.54 -2.38
N ILE A 39 -6.17 13.73 -1.66
CA ILE A 39 -7.38 14.40 -2.17
C ILE A 39 -7.04 15.84 -2.59
N VAL A 40 -6.39 16.60 -1.71
CA VAL A 40 -5.97 17.99 -2.00
C VAL A 40 -5.09 18.04 -3.25
N LYS A 41 -4.09 17.15 -3.34
CA LYS A 41 -3.18 17.09 -4.50
C LYS A 41 -3.89 16.64 -5.78
N ALA A 42 -4.81 15.70 -5.69
CA ALA A 42 -5.59 15.25 -6.84
C ALA A 42 -6.40 16.39 -7.43
N PHE A 43 -7.12 17.16 -6.61
CA PHE A 43 -7.86 18.33 -7.11
C PHE A 43 -6.95 19.42 -7.66
N SER A 44 -5.80 19.67 -7.04
CA SER A 44 -4.86 20.68 -7.53
C SER A 44 -4.16 20.29 -8.82
N LYS A 45 -3.96 19.00 -9.04
CA LYS A 45 -3.22 18.45 -10.19
C LYS A 45 -4.09 17.77 -11.25
N ILE A 46 -5.39 17.92 -11.19
CA ILE A 46 -6.35 17.30 -12.12
C ILE A 46 -6.00 17.53 -13.59
N GLN A 47 -5.42 18.69 -13.90
CA GLN A 47 -4.99 19.05 -15.25
C GLN A 47 -3.81 18.20 -15.76
N THR A 48 -3.10 17.52 -14.87
CA THR A 48 -1.98 16.64 -15.25
C THR A 48 -2.45 15.26 -15.69
N LEU A 49 -3.69 14.90 -15.41
CA LEU A 49 -4.29 13.66 -15.88
C LEU A 49 -4.61 13.77 -17.37
N LYS A 50 -3.85 13.06 -18.19
CA LYS A 50 -4.00 13.12 -19.65
C LYS A 50 -5.11 12.22 -20.19
N ASN A 51 -5.46 11.18 -19.47
CA ASN A 51 -6.47 10.20 -19.90
C ASN A 51 -7.23 9.70 -18.68
N ASP A 52 -8.53 9.91 -18.69
CA ASP A 52 -9.45 9.56 -17.60
C ASP A 52 -9.47 8.04 -17.28
N ASN A 53 -9.15 7.20 -18.27
CA ASN A 53 -9.04 5.76 -18.06
C ASN A 53 -7.95 5.36 -17.05
N TYR A 54 -6.96 6.22 -16.83
CA TYR A 54 -5.88 6.00 -15.86
C TYR A 54 -6.07 6.79 -14.57
N ALA A 55 -7.23 7.38 -14.35
CA ALA A 55 -7.50 8.23 -13.19
C ALA A 55 -7.31 7.47 -11.87
N ARG A 56 -7.77 6.22 -11.80
CA ARG A 56 -7.60 5.35 -10.62
C ARG A 56 -6.12 5.05 -10.34
N THR A 57 -5.37 4.66 -11.35
CA THR A 57 -3.92 4.41 -11.27
C THR A 57 -3.16 5.66 -10.83
N TRP A 58 -3.50 6.80 -11.42
CA TRP A 58 -2.93 8.10 -11.09
C TRP A 58 -3.23 8.52 -9.64
N LEU A 59 -4.45 8.31 -9.17
CA LEU A 59 -4.85 8.60 -7.78
C LEU A 59 -4.07 7.76 -6.77
N ILE A 60 -3.96 6.46 -7.00
CA ILE A 60 -3.20 5.53 -6.15
C ILE A 60 -1.71 5.88 -6.14
N ARG A 61 -1.15 6.31 -7.27
CA ARG A 61 0.24 6.78 -7.32
C ARG A 61 0.46 8.02 -6.45
N ILE A 62 -0.46 8.97 -6.47
CA ILE A 62 -0.41 10.14 -5.56
C ILE A 62 -0.42 9.67 -4.10
N LEU A 63 -1.34 8.78 -3.74
CA LEU A 63 -1.46 8.24 -2.38
C LEU A 63 -0.17 7.58 -1.90
N ILE A 64 0.42 6.71 -2.71
CA ILE A 64 1.66 6.02 -2.35
C ILE A 64 2.80 7.01 -2.11
N ASN A 65 2.90 8.04 -2.95
CA ASN A 65 3.88 9.10 -2.75
C ASN A 65 3.66 9.88 -1.44
N GLU A 66 2.41 10.13 -1.08
CA GLU A 66 2.09 10.79 0.21
C GLU A 66 2.43 9.89 1.40
N CYS A 67 2.13 8.59 1.30
CA CYS A 67 2.50 7.62 2.33
C CYS A 67 4.02 7.58 2.56
N TYR A 68 4.81 7.54 1.50
CA TYR A 68 6.27 7.59 1.60
C TYR A 68 6.78 8.92 2.15
N THR A 69 6.12 10.03 1.84
CA THR A 69 6.46 11.34 2.40
C THR A 69 6.28 11.34 3.92
N ILE A 70 5.19 10.77 4.43
CA ILE A 70 4.93 10.62 5.87
C ILE A 70 5.97 9.71 6.53
N LEU A 71 6.32 8.57 5.91
CA LEU A 71 7.36 7.68 6.42
C LEU A 71 8.72 8.37 6.53
N ARG A 72 9.10 9.15 5.54
CA ARG A 72 10.37 9.90 5.58
C ARG A 72 10.39 10.94 6.69
N LYS A 73 9.30 11.64 6.92
CA LYS A 73 9.18 12.60 8.03
C LYS A 73 9.26 11.89 9.38
N SER A 74 8.58 10.79 9.55
CA SER A 74 8.59 10.04 10.80
C SER A 74 9.96 9.38 11.07
N SER A 75 10.68 8.90 10.07
CA SER A 75 12.02 8.36 10.22
C SER A 75 13.06 9.43 10.60
N LYS A 76 12.91 10.67 10.13
CA LYS A 76 13.75 11.80 10.56
C LYS A 76 13.51 12.18 12.01
N LEU A 77 12.29 12.05 12.51
CA LEU A 77 11.94 12.30 13.91
C LEU A 77 12.44 11.17 14.81
N THR A 78 12.41 9.91 14.35
CA THR A 78 12.87 8.74 15.11
C THR A 78 14.39 8.59 15.12
N SER A 79 15.13 9.18 14.22
CA SER A 79 16.61 9.22 14.29
C SER A 79 17.14 10.09 15.46
N LEU A 80 16.28 10.90 16.06
CA LEU A 80 16.57 11.67 17.27
C LEU A 80 16.14 10.96 18.57
N ASP A 81 15.18 10.03 18.48
CA ASP A 81 14.76 9.13 19.55
C ASP A 81 15.00 7.70 19.10
N MET A 82 15.94 6.99 19.74
CA MET A 82 16.17 5.54 19.53
C MET A 82 14.88 4.78 19.91
N MET A 83 13.95 4.62 18.98
CA MET A 83 12.80 3.75 19.17
C MET A 83 13.11 2.36 18.64
N ASP A 84 13.11 1.41 19.57
CA ASP A 84 13.30 -0.03 19.40
C ASP A 84 12.49 -0.64 18.23
N GLU A 85 13.13 -1.60 17.54
CA GLU A 85 12.49 -2.48 16.55
C GLU A 85 11.26 -3.26 17.11
N GLN A 86 11.15 -3.37 18.43
CA GLN A 86 10.02 -3.99 19.12
C GLN A 86 8.70 -3.24 18.90
N THR A 87 8.72 -1.92 18.72
CA THR A 87 7.51 -1.12 18.51
C THR A 87 6.88 -1.36 17.12
N LYS A 88 7.68 -1.77 16.13
CA LYS A 88 7.16 -2.16 14.80
C LYS A 88 6.38 -3.48 14.86
N ALA A 89 6.84 -4.44 15.66
CA ALA A 89 6.18 -5.74 15.83
C ALA A 89 4.86 -5.61 16.61
N GLU A 90 4.80 -4.75 17.62
CA GLU A 90 3.58 -4.51 18.41
C GLU A 90 2.49 -3.77 17.63
N LYS A 91 2.85 -2.82 16.76
CA LYS A 91 1.90 -2.14 15.86
C LYS A 91 1.27 -3.08 14.83
N ILE A 92 1.97 -4.12 14.41
CA ILE A 92 1.44 -5.17 13.53
C ILE A 92 0.43 -6.06 14.26
N MET A 93 0.55 -6.19 15.59
CA MET A 93 -0.34 -7.04 16.40
C MET A 93 -1.69 -6.39 16.74
N MET A 94 -1.84 -5.06 16.66
CA MET A 94 -3.08 -4.35 17.05
C MET A 94 -4.20 -4.38 16.00
N THR A 95 -3.98 -4.95 14.81
CA THR A 95 -5.00 -5.15 13.79
C THR A 95 -5.61 -6.56 13.79
N LYS A 96 -5.58 -7.22 14.94
CA LYS A 96 -6.18 -8.56 15.13
C LYS A 96 -7.69 -8.49 15.41
N GLU A 97 -8.47 -8.16 14.41
CA GLU A 97 -9.89 -8.52 14.45
C GLU A 97 -10.38 -8.95 13.06
N LYS A 98 -10.17 -10.23 12.74
CA LYS A 98 -11.07 -11.13 11.97
C LYS A 98 -10.37 -12.44 11.63
N ALA A 99 -10.83 -13.51 12.25
CA ALA A 99 -10.05 -14.73 12.54
C ALA A 99 -9.86 -15.75 11.41
N ASP A 100 -10.45 -15.62 10.21
CA ASP A 100 -10.47 -16.73 9.23
C ASP A 100 -9.39 -16.67 8.13
N TYR A 101 -8.72 -15.53 7.97
CA TYR A 101 -7.60 -15.37 7.03
C TYR A 101 -6.31 -14.96 7.71
N SER A 102 -6.18 -15.23 9.02
CA SER A 102 -5.12 -14.67 9.86
C SER A 102 -3.72 -15.11 9.43
N GLU A 103 -3.54 -16.37 9.02
CA GLU A 103 -2.23 -16.91 8.61
C GLU A 103 -1.74 -16.29 7.31
N LEU A 104 -2.63 -16.16 6.31
CA LEU A 104 -2.30 -15.54 5.03
C LEU A 104 -1.96 -14.06 5.20
N TYR A 105 -2.78 -13.32 5.95
CA TYR A 105 -2.51 -11.91 6.23
C TYR A 105 -1.24 -11.70 7.04
N GLN A 106 -0.95 -12.56 8.01
CA GLN A 106 0.31 -12.55 8.76
C GLN A 106 1.50 -12.81 7.83
N ALA A 107 1.38 -13.78 6.93
CA ALA A 107 2.42 -14.09 5.94
C ALA A 107 2.67 -12.91 4.98
N ILE A 108 1.61 -12.25 4.52
CA ILE A 108 1.72 -11.05 3.68
C ILE A 108 2.36 -9.90 4.46
N ASN A 109 1.95 -9.68 5.70
CA ASN A 109 2.51 -8.62 6.55
C ASN A 109 3.98 -8.86 6.93
N ALA A 110 4.43 -10.12 6.96
CA ALA A 110 5.82 -10.49 7.18
C ALA A 110 6.73 -10.22 5.98
N LEU A 111 6.17 -10.01 4.78
CA LEU A 111 6.95 -9.62 3.61
C LEU A 111 7.56 -8.22 3.77
N LYS A 112 8.74 -8.02 3.19
CA LYS A 112 9.28 -6.67 3.07
C LYS A 112 8.33 -5.81 2.24
N GLU A 113 8.20 -4.53 2.59
CA GLU A 113 7.30 -3.59 1.94
C GLU A 113 7.46 -3.57 0.42
N GLU A 114 8.69 -3.59 -0.08
CA GLU A 114 9.03 -3.63 -1.50
C GLU A 114 8.36 -4.78 -2.26
N VAL A 115 8.18 -5.91 -1.61
CA VAL A 115 7.57 -7.12 -2.16
C VAL A 115 6.08 -7.20 -1.83
N ARG A 116 5.70 -6.73 -0.65
CA ARG A 116 4.31 -6.73 -0.15
C ARG A 116 3.39 -5.83 -0.97
N LEU A 117 3.83 -4.61 -1.28
CA LEU A 117 3.01 -3.63 -1.99
C LEU A 117 2.55 -4.12 -3.38
N PRO A 118 3.41 -4.69 -4.24
CA PRO A 118 2.97 -5.31 -5.48
C PRO A 118 1.93 -6.43 -5.29
N VAL A 119 2.06 -7.25 -4.25
CA VAL A 119 1.10 -8.33 -3.92
C VAL A 119 -0.28 -7.75 -3.61
N ILE A 120 -0.35 -6.73 -2.77
CA ILE A 120 -1.60 -6.07 -2.42
C ILE A 120 -2.23 -5.45 -3.66
N LEU A 121 -1.47 -4.72 -4.46
CA LEU A 121 -1.97 -4.08 -5.68
C LEU A 121 -2.48 -5.08 -6.71
N TYR A 122 -1.80 -6.21 -6.87
CA TYR A 122 -2.15 -7.21 -7.86
C TYR A 122 -3.32 -8.11 -7.44
N TYR A 123 -3.24 -8.71 -6.23
CA TYR A 123 -4.20 -9.72 -5.78
C TYR A 123 -5.42 -9.15 -5.05
N ILE A 124 -5.27 -8.04 -4.35
CA ILE A 124 -6.35 -7.47 -3.55
C ILE A 124 -7.01 -6.29 -4.27
N GLU A 125 -6.23 -5.43 -4.89
CA GLU A 125 -6.72 -4.20 -5.52
C GLU A 125 -6.97 -4.35 -7.03
N ASP A 126 -6.75 -5.53 -7.60
CA ASP A 126 -7.03 -5.87 -8.99
C ASP A 126 -6.32 -4.99 -10.04
N PHE A 127 -5.15 -4.47 -9.73
CA PHE A 127 -4.31 -3.81 -10.73
C PHE A 127 -3.54 -4.83 -11.57
N ASN A 128 -3.45 -4.61 -12.86
CA ASN A 128 -2.58 -5.42 -13.73
C ASN A 128 -1.10 -5.00 -13.59
N ILE A 129 -0.20 -5.83 -14.12
CA ILE A 129 1.25 -5.62 -14.02
C ILE A 129 1.67 -4.27 -14.60
N ARG A 130 1.09 -3.86 -15.72
CA ARG A 130 1.38 -2.58 -16.37
C ARG A 130 0.97 -1.39 -15.50
N GLU A 131 -0.20 -1.46 -14.90
CA GLU A 131 -0.68 -0.43 -13.97
C GLU A 131 0.20 -0.34 -12.73
N ILE A 132 0.59 -1.47 -12.15
CA ILE A 132 1.49 -1.53 -10.98
C ILE A 132 2.85 -0.93 -11.33
N ALA A 133 3.39 -1.22 -12.50
CA ALA A 133 4.64 -0.63 -12.99
C ALA A 133 4.54 0.91 -13.05
N GLN A 134 3.43 1.43 -13.53
CA GLN A 134 3.16 2.88 -13.56
C GLN A 134 2.99 3.48 -12.16
N ILE A 135 2.26 2.80 -11.27
CA ILE A 135 2.04 3.23 -9.89
C ILE A 135 3.37 3.33 -9.13
N LEU A 136 4.21 2.31 -9.23
CA LEU A 136 5.46 2.19 -8.48
C LEU A 136 6.66 2.84 -9.20
N ASP A 137 6.48 3.30 -10.43
CA ASP A 137 7.54 3.86 -11.27
C ASP A 137 8.73 2.89 -11.45
N ILE A 138 8.41 1.65 -11.77
CA ILE A 138 9.35 0.56 -12.07
C ILE A 138 8.95 -0.13 -13.37
N THR A 139 9.81 -1.01 -13.88
CA THR A 139 9.51 -1.79 -15.09
C THR A 139 8.51 -2.92 -14.81
N GLU A 140 7.78 -3.35 -15.83
CA GLU A 140 6.89 -4.52 -15.73
C GLU A 140 7.67 -5.78 -15.32
N GLY A 141 8.89 -5.96 -15.83
CA GLY A 141 9.78 -7.05 -15.43
C GLY A 141 10.14 -7.01 -13.94
N ALA A 142 10.35 -5.82 -13.39
CA ALA A 142 10.60 -5.65 -11.95
C ALA A 142 9.37 -6.02 -11.12
N VAL A 143 8.16 -5.64 -11.55
CA VAL A 143 6.89 -6.06 -10.91
C VAL A 143 6.78 -7.58 -10.90
N GLN A 144 7.00 -8.23 -12.04
CA GLN A 144 6.94 -9.70 -12.16
C GLN A 144 7.93 -10.38 -11.23
N LYS A 145 9.16 -9.89 -11.13
CA LYS A 145 10.19 -10.42 -10.21
C LYS A 145 9.78 -10.27 -8.75
N ARG A 146 9.23 -9.12 -8.37
CA ARG A 146 8.74 -8.88 -6.99
C ARG A 146 7.58 -9.79 -6.64
N LEU A 147 6.62 -9.98 -7.55
CA LEU A 147 5.51 -10.93 -7.37
C LEU A 147 5.99 -12.37 -7.27
N ALA A 148 6.97 -12.78 -8.08
CA ALA A 148 7.55 -14.12 -8.00
C ALA A 148 8.27 -14.37 -6.67
N ARG A 149 9.04 -13.39 -6.17
CA ARG A 149 9.67 -13.45 -4.84
C ARG A 149 8.63 -13.56 -3.73
N ALA A 150 7.55 -12.79 -3.81
CA ALA A 150 6.46 -12.84 -2.85
C ALA A 150 5.82 -14.21 -2.80
N ARG A 151 5.47 -14.78 -3.95
CA ARG A 151 4.90 -16.13 -4.04
C ARG A 151 5.82 -17.19 -3.44
N GLY A 152 7.13 -17.11 -3.69
CA GLY A 152 8.12 -18.01 -3.10
C GLY A 152 8.17 -17.92 -1.59
N LYS A 153 8.22 -16.72 -1.04
CA LYS A 153 8.24 -16.49 0.42
C LYS A 153 6.92 -16.90 1.08
N LEU A 154 5.78 -16.60 0.47
CA LEU A 154 4.46 -17.01 0.99
C LEU A 154 4.32 -18.53 1.05
N ARG A 155 4.80 -19.26 0.03
CA ARG A 155 4.82 -20.73 0.05
C ARG A 155 5.67 -21.27 1.20
N CYS A 156 6.87 -20.73 1.42
CA CYS A 156 7.73 -21.14 2.51
C CYS A 156 7.08 -20.89 3.87
N ASN A 157 6.57 -19.70 4.09
CA ASN A 157 5.95 -19.32 5.37
C ASN A 157 4.70 -20.15 5.69
N LEU A 158 3.85 -20.41 4.69
CA LEU A 158 2.65 -21.23 4.88
C LEU A 158 2.98 -22.71 5.10
N ARG A 159 4.02 -23.26 4.46
CA ARG A 159 4.50 -24.63 4.71
C ARG A 159 5.08 -24.80 6.10
N GLU A 160 5.85 -23.83 6.59
CA GLU A 160 6.38 -23.82 7.95
C GLU A 160 5.26 -23.78 9.00
N SER A 161 4.20 -23.01 8.73
CA SER A 161 3.01 -22.96 9.58
C SER A 161 2.27 -24.31 9.64
N GLU A 162 2.12 -24.99 8.50
CA GLU A 162 1.53 -26.33 8.43
C GLU A 162 2.40 -27.39 9.13
N ALA A 163 3.72 -27.28 9.04
CA ALA A 163 4.67 -28.20 9.69
C ALA A 163 4.75 -28.02 11.22
N ALA A 164 4.35 -26.84 11.73
CA ALA A 164 4.33 -26.54 13.17
C ALA A 164 3.07 -27.05 13.91
N ILE A 165 2.09 -27.57 13.18
CA ILE A 165 0.89 -28.23 13.69
C ILE A 165 1.18 -29.75 13.78
#